data_efef17aa14e298a0ea57b23e49c8f42e
#
_entry.id   efef17aa14e298a0ea57b23e49c8f42e
#
_cell.length_a   1.000
_cell.length_b   1.000
_cell.length_c   1.000
_cell.angle_alpha   90.00
_cell.angle_beta   90.00
_cell.angle_gamma   90.00
#
_symmetry.space_group_name_H-M   'P 1'
#
loop_
_entity.id
_entity.type
_entity.pdbx_description
1 polymer ?
#
loop_
_entity_poly.entity_id
_entity_poly.type
_entity_poly.pdbx_seq_one_letter_code
_entity_poly.pdbx_strand_id
1 'polypeptide(L)' 'MPLYKVWYRNNPQPLEFSTAGMCREDDIVERILTHENLARDTTQTPQELIARNKLAPVRYTEDESEPQTIA' A
#
# COMPACT_ATOMS: atom_id res chain seq x y z
N MET A 1 -12.33 -11.62 7.57
CA MET A 1 -11.02 -11.14 7.13
C MET A 1 -11.08 -9.65 6.86
N PRO A 2 -10.13 -8.86 7.35
CA PRO A 2 -10.17 -7.43 7.10
C PRO A 2 -10.00 -7.11 5.61
N LEU A 3 -10.77 -6.14 5.15
CA LEU A 3 -10.66 -5.63 3.79
C LEU A 3 -9.83 -4.36 3.81
N TYR A 4 -8.78 -4.36 3.00
CA TYR A 4 -7.91 -3.20 2.86
C TYR A 4 -8.16 -2.50 1.54
N LYS A 5 -8.22 -1.18 1.59
CA LYS A 5 -8.29 -0.33 0.41
C LYS A 5 -7.09 0.58 0.43
N VAL A 6 -6.34 0.61 -0.66
CA VAL A 6 -5.09 1.37 -0.74
C VAL A 6 -5.13 2.31 -1.92
N TRP A 7 -4.92 3.60 -1.66
CA TRP A 7 -4.84 4.62 -2.70
C TRP A 7 -3.39 5.05 -2.86
N TYR A 8 -2.94 5.12 -4.11
CA TYR A 8 -1.59 5.57 -4.42
C TYR A 8 -1.58 6.37 -5.73
N ARG A 9 -0.57 7.21 -5.93
CA ARG A 9 -0.42 8.05 -7.13
C ARG A 9 -1.64 8.92 -7.44
N ASN A 10 -2.36 9.38 -6.40
CA ASN A 10 -3.59 10.15 -6.56
C ASN A 10 -4.65 9.46 -7.42
N ASN A 11 -4.61 8.15 -7.51
CA ASN A 11 -5.59 7.38 -8.24
C ASN A 11 -6.92 7.42 -7.49
N PRO A 12 -8.04 7.76 -8.15
CA PRO A 12 -9.35 7.80 -7.48
C PRO A 12 -9.88 6.42 -7.10
N GLN A 13 -9.37 5.36 -7.72
CA GLN A 13 -9.82 4.01 -7.42
C GLN A 13 -8.80 3.30 -6.55
N PRO A 14 -9.23 2.76 -5.40
CA PRO A 14 -8.31 2.06 -4.52
C PRO A 14 -8.00 0.65 -5.02
N LEU A 15 -6.82 0.16 -4.64
CA LEU A 15 -6.50 -1.25 -4.74
C LEU A 15 -7.13 -1.94 -3.54
N GLU A 16 -8.01 -2.90 -3.78
CA GLU A 16 -8.71 -3.62 -2.71
C GLU A 16 -8.17 -5.04 -2.57
N PHE A 17 -7.96 -5.46 -1.33
CA PHE A 17 -7.57 -6.84 -1.06
C PHE A 17 -7.98 -7.24 0.35
N SER A 18 -8.14 -8.56 0.55
CA SER A 18 -8.45 -9.13 1.86
C SER A 18 -7.27 -9.99 2.31
N THR A 19 -7.02 -10.02 3.62
CA THR A 19 -5.94 -10.81 4.17
C THR A 19 -6.36 -11.39 5.51
N ALA A 20 -5.73 -12.49 5.91
CA ALA A 20 -6.06 -13.21 7.13
C ALA A 20 -5.47 -12.59 8.39
N GLY A 21 -4.82 -11.46 8.32
CA GLY A 21 -4.21 -10.81 9.46
C GLY A 21 -4.00 -9.33 9.25
N MET A 22 -3.39 -8.67 10.23
CA MET A 22 -3.06 -7.26 10.10
C MET A 22 -1.96 -7.05 9.08
N CYS A 23 -2.15 -6.08 8.18
CA CYS A 23 -1.11 -5.65 7.28
C CYS A 23 -0.33 -4.50 7.89
N ARG A 24 0.99 -4.59 7.80
CA ARG A 24 1.87 -3.48 8.14
C ARG A 24 2.09 -2.63 6.89
N GLU A 25 2.74 -1.50 7.07
CA GLU A 25 3.07 -0.63 5.94
C GLU A 25 3.86 -1.37 4.86
N ASP A 26 4.79 -2.25 5.27
CA ASP A 26 5.57 -3.09 4.35
C ASP A 26 4.67 -3.95 3.47
N ASP A 27 3.68 -4.59 4.09
CA ASP A 27 2.77 -5.49 3.38
C ASP A 27 1.92 -4.73 2.38
N ILE A 28 1.48 -3.54 2.76
CA ILE A 28 0.65 -2.69 1.89
C ILE A 28 1.45 -2.24 0.67
N VAL A 29 2.67 -1.77 0.88
CA VAL A 29 3.54 -1.35 -0.22
C VAL A 29 3.87 -2.53 -1.12
N GLU A 30 4.12 -3.71 -0.54
CA GLU A 30 4.37 -4.92 -1.30
C GLU A 30 3.20 -5.26 -2.22
N ARG A 31 1.97 -5.11 -1.74
CA ARG A 31 0.78 -5.34 -2.56
C ARG A 31 0.72 -4.37 -3.74
N ILE A 32 1.07 -3.11 -3.51
CA ILE A 32 1.12 -2.13 -4.59
C ILE A 32 2.17 -2.53 -5.62
N LEU A 33 3.35 -2.90 -5.18
CA LEU A 33 4.44 -3.31 -6.08
C LEU A 33 4.05 -4.52 -6.92
N THR A 34 3.41 -5.51 -6.30
CA THR A 34 2.93 -6.70 -6.99
C THR A 34 1.87 -6.33 -8.03
N HIS A 35 0.94 -5.47 -7.67
CA HIS A 35 -0.13 -5.04 -8.57
C HIS A 35 0.42 -4.29 -9.78
N GLU A 36 1.44 -3.46 -9.57
CA GLU A 36 2.07 -2.67 -10.63
C GLU A 36 3.19 -3.43 -11.34
N ASN A 37 3.44 -4.66 -10.92
CA ASN A 37 4.50 -5.51 -11.48
C ASN A 37 5.88 -4.85 -11.35
N LEU A 38 6.13 -4.25 -10.18
CA LEU A 38 7.40 -3.59 -9.88
C LEU A 38 8.29 -4.48 -9.03
N ALA A 39 9.60 -4.29 -9.15
CA ALA A 39 10.57 -5.05 -8.37
C ALA A 39 10.51 -4.64 -6.90
N ARG A 40 10.57 -5.64 -6.01
CA ARG A 40 10.60 -5.43 -4.57
C ARG A 40 12.05 -5.48 -4.08
N ASP A 41 12.45 -4.45 -3.37
CA ASP A 41 13.75 -4.42 -2.70
C ASP A 41 13.54 -4.58 -1.20
N THR A 42 13.93 -5.71 -0.64
CA THR A 42 13.72 -6.03 0.76
C THR A 42 14.65 -5.28 1.71
N THR A 43 15.63 -4.57 1.17
CA THR A 43 16.56 -3.78 1.97
C THR A 43 16.08 -2.35 2.20
N GLN A 44 15.01 -1.96 1.52
CA GLN A 44 14.47 -0.60 1.61
C GLN A 44 13.24 -0.55 2.51
N THR A 45 13.04 0.59 3.18
CA THR A 45 11.85 0.83 3.97
C THR A 45 10.64 1.06 3.05
N PRO A 46 9.39 0.93 3.56
CA PRO A 46 8.22 1.24 2.75
C PRO A 46 8.25 2.65 2.18
N GLN A 47 8.70 3.61 2.96
CA GLN A 47 8.78 5.00 2.52
C GLN A 47 9.77 5.18 1.38
N GLU A 48 10.89 4.46 1.44
CA GLU A 48 11.89 4.50 0.37
C GLU A 48 11.35 3.87 -0.91
N LEU A 49 10.64 2.75 -0.80
CA LEU A 49 10.02 2.10 -1.95
C LEU A 49 8.97 3.00 -2.61
N ILE A 50 8.19 3.69 -1.80
CA ILE A 50 7.18 4.63 -2.29
C ILE A 50 7.85 5.77 -3.05
N ALA A 51 8.91 6.35 -2.49
CA ALA A 51 9.64 7.44 -3.12
C ALA A 51 10.32 7.00 -4.41
N ARG A 52 10.96 5.83 -4.39
CA ARG A 52 11.70 5.31 -5.54
C ARG A 52 10.78 5.02 -6.73
N ASN A 53 9.58 4.51 -6.46
CA ASN A 53 8.63 4.14 -7.50
C ASN A 53 7.59 5.22 -7.77
N LYS A 54 7.72 6.37 -7.12
CA LYS A 54 6.79 7.51 -7.27
C LYS A 54 5.34 7.12 -6.98
N LEU A 55 5.16 6.38 -5.90
CA LEU A 55 3.83 5.92 -5.50
C LEU A 55 3.11 6.91 -4.59
N ALA A 56 3.81 7.90 -4.05
CA ALA A 56 3.20 8.88 -3.15
C ALA A 56 2.13 9.72 -3.85
N PRO A 57 1.09 10.13 -3.14
CA PRO A 57 0.79 9.79 -1.75
C PRO A 57 0.18 8.40 -1.64
N VAL A 58 0.54 7.67 -0.58
CA VAL A 58 -0.02 6.34 -0.31
C VAL A 58 -0.85 6.40 0.96
N ARG A 59 -2.13 6.06 0.83
CA ARG A 59 -3.08 6.01 1.95
C ARG A 59 -3.81 4.69 1.92
N TYR A 60 -4.24 4.23 3.07
CA TYR A 60 -4.98 2.98 3.14
C TYR A 60 -6.03 3.03 4.23
N THR A 61 -7.04 2.16 4.10
CA THR A 61 -8.03 1.93 5.14
C THR A 61 -8.09 0.45 5.46
N GLU A 62 -8.41 0.14 6.71
CA GLU A 62 -8.67 -1.22 7.16
C GLU A 62 -10.13 -1.30 7.60
N ASP A 63 -10.91 -2.18 6.96
CA ASP A 63 -12.34 -2.37 7.25
C ASP A 63 -13.13 -1.06 7.30
N GLU A 64 -12.88 -0.18 6.35
CA GLU A 64 -13.55 1.12 6.25
C GLU A 64 -13.25 2.06 7.43
N SER A 65 -12.15 1.84 8.14
CA SER A 65 -11.68 2.74 9.18
C SER A 65 -11.15 4.04 8.57
N GLU A 66 -10.71 4.97 9.42
CA GLU A 66 -10.15 6.23 8.92
C GLU A 66 -8.89 5.99 8.08
N PRO A 67 -8.74 6.72 6.96
CA PRO A 67 -7.55 6.58 6.13
C PRO A 67 -6.28 6.96 6.86
N GLN A 68 -5.25 6.16 6.68
CA GLN A 68 -3.93 6.43 7.24
C GLN A 68 -2.94 6.63 6.11
N THR A 69 -2.05 7.58 6.27
CA THR A 69 -1.06 7.91 5.25
C THR A 69 0.26 7.24 5.60
N ILE A 70 0.85 6.56 4.62
CA ILE A 70 2.18 5.96 4.79
C ILE A 70 3.25 6.98 4.38
N ALA A 71 3.04 7.59 3.23
CA ALA A 71 3.97 8.61 2.74
C ALA A 71 3.29 9.54 1.74
#